data_8fcca77afdee935547d92c3bfba716ca
#
_entry.id   8fcca77afdee935547d92c3bfba716ca
#
_cell.length_a   1.000
_cell.length_b   1.000
_cell.length_c   1.000
_cell.angle_alpha   90.00
_cell.angle_beta   90.00
_cell.angle_gamma   90.00
#
_symmetry.space_group_name_H-M   'P 1'
#
loop_
_entity.id
_entity.type
_entity.pdbx_description
1 polymer ?
#
loop_
_entity_poly.entity_id
_entity_poly.type
_entity_poly.pdbx_seq_one_letter_code
_entity_poly.pdbx_strand_id
1 'polypeptide(L)'
;MKFGLVFVIIAILIALCQPQITFSGAVSGLNIWFFQLLPTLLPFMILSNILLSDPVQEYIFARMSPLRAKKIRILFAVLAGLTFGLPIGAKMAKDLYQKNLIDAREGQLLLNHCNLIGPSFVGSYVLTKKLDLPDLFGISLLLLYLPHILCLVCFFSKKEATTEQKIHITSYG
;
A
#
# COMPACT_ATOMS: atom_id res chain seq x y z
N MET A 1 -10.68 4.08 25.81
CA MET A 1 -9.62 5.08 26.04
C MET A 1 -8.84 4.84 27.35
N LYS A 2 -9.46 4.54 28.49
CA LYS A 2 -8.75 4.37 29.79
C LYS A 2 -7.73 3.21 29.79
N PHE A 3 -8.05 2.05 29.19
CA PHE A 3 -7.13 0.91 29.11
C PHE A 3 -5.86 1.20 28.30
N GLY A 4 -5.96 1.95 27.19
CA GLY A 4 -4.79 2.33 26.40
C GLY A 4 -3.85 3.26 27.17
N LEU A 5 -4.38 4.20 27.94
CA LEU A 5 -3.58 5.11 28.76
C LEU A 5 -2.81 4.34 29.86
N VAL A 6 -3.47 3.41 30.55
CA VAL A 6 -2.84 2.57 31.57
C VAL A 6 -1.70 1.73 30.96
N PHE A 7 -1.94 1.13 29.78
CA PHE A 7 -0.89 0.36 29.08
C PHE A 7 0.33 1.21 28.73
N VAL A 8 0.11 2.43 28.22
CA VAL A 8 1.22 3.36 27.90
C VAL A 8 2.00 3.75 29.16
N ILE A 9 1.32 4.05 30.26
CA ILE A 9 1.98 4.40 31.53
C ILE A 9 2.84 3.22 32.03
N ILE A 10 2.29 2.00 32.02
CA ILE A 10 3.03 0.79 32.42
C ILE A 10 4.26 0.58 31.53
N ALA A 11 4.11 0.73 30.22
CA ALA A 11 5.24 0.59 29.28
C ALA A 11 6.35 1.62 29.55
N ILE A 12 6.00 2.87 29.85
CA ILE A 12 6.96 3.92 30.21
C ILE A 12 7.66 3.56 31.54
N LEU A 13 6.93 3.09 32.53
CA LEU A 13 7.53 2.70 33.82
C LEU A 13 8.50 1.53 33.65
N ILE A 14 8.15 0.52 32.86
CA ILE A 14 9.06 -0.60 32.56
C ILE A 14 10.33 -0.10 31.85
N ALA A 15 10.18 0.80 30.87
CA ALA A 15 11.30 1.37 30.14
C ALA A 15 12.26 2.17 31.06
N LEU A 16 11.71 2.89 32.03
CA LEU A 16 12.51 3.62 33.04
C LEU A 16 13.17 2.70 34.05
N CYS A 17 12.52 1.60 34.43
CA CYS A 17 13.09 0.62 35.36
C CYS A 17 14.24 -0.20 34.74
N GLN A 18 14.27 -0.34 33.40
CA GLN A 18 15.30 -1.13 32.71
C GLN A 18 15.94 -0.32 31.57
N PRO A 19 16.65 0.77 31.86
CA PRO A 19 17.14 1.70 30.86
C PRO A 19 18.15 1.06 29.90
N GLN A 20 18.98 0.12 30.35
CA GLN A 20 19.97 -0.57 29.51
C GLN A 20 19.29 -1.44 28.43
N ILE A 21 18.26 -2.21 28.82
CA ILE A 21 17.51 -3.06 27.88
C ILE A 21 16.75 -2.20 26.90
N THR A 22 16.13 -1.15 27.37
CA THR A 22 15.39 -0.19 26.54
C THR A 22 16.32 0.47 25.53
N PHE A 23 17.48 0.94 25.97
CA PHE A 23 18.47 1.56 25.08
C PHE A 23 19.02 0.58 24.04
N SER A 24 19.43 -0.62 24.46
CA SER A 24 19.92 -1.64 23.52
C SER A 24 18.87 -2.07 22.50
N GLY A 25 17.61 -2.20 22.93
CA GLY A 25 16.48 -2.47 22.03
C GLY A 25 16.24 -1.34 21.03
N ALA A 26 16.28 -0.09 21.49
CA ALA A 26 16.15 1.08 20.60
C ALA A 26 17.29 1.15 19.56
N VAL A 27 18.54 0.96 19.98
CA VAL A 27 19.70 0.92 19.08
C VAL A 27 19.57 -0.21 18.07
N SER A 28 19.17 -1.39 18.51
CA SER A 28 18.94 -2.54 17.61
C SER A 28 17.84 -2.25 16.60
N GLY A 29 16.73 -1.66 17.04
CA GLY A 29 15.63 -1.25 16.16
C GLY A 29 16.06 -0.19 15.14
N LEU A 30 16.82 0.82 15.55
CA LEU A 30 17.37 1.84 14.66
C LEU A 30 18.35 1.24 13.64
N ASN A 31 19.19 0.33 14.04
CA ASN A 31 20.11 -0.36 13.14
C ASN A 31 19.37 -1.17 12.07
N ILE A 32 18.33 -1.91 12.45
CA ILE A 32 17.49 -2.64 11.51
C ILE A 32 16.82 -1.66 10.55
N TRP A 33 16.25 -0.58 11.06
CA TRP A 33 15.57 0.41 10.24
C TRP A 33 16.53 1.09 9.25
N PHE A 34 17.68 1.57 9.75
CA PHE A 34 18.62 2.35 8.95
C PHE A 34 19.39 1.52 7.91
N PHE A 35 19.87 0.34 8.30
CA PHE A 35 20.73 -0.49 7.43
C PHE A 35 19.98 -1.54 6.62
N GLN A 36 18.74 -1.84 6.98
CA GLN A 36 17.98 -2.90 6.31
C GLN A 36 16.71 -2.38 5.62
N LEU A 37 15.88 -1.60 6.34
CA LEU A 37 14.61 -1.12 5.78
C LEU A 37 14.82 0.10 4.88
N LEU A 38 15.54 1.10 5.34
CA LEU A 38 15.72 2.34 4.59
C LEU A 38 16.35 2.13 3.20
N PRO A 39 17.46 1.37 3.02
CA PRO A 39 18.04 1.15 1.71
C PRO A 39 17.13 0.40 0.73
N THR A 40 16.24 -0.46 1.24
CA THR A 40 15.28 -1.17 0.38
C THR A 40 14.07 -0.31 0.02
N LEU A 41 13.59 0.52 0.93
CA LEU A 41 12.39 1.35 0.72
C LEU A 41 12.68 2.67 -0.01
N LEU A 42 13.82 3.30 0.27
CA LEU A 42 14.13 4.65 -0.20
C LEU A 42 14.14 4.79 -1.73
N PRO A 43 14.80 3.91 -2.50
CA PRO A 43 14.77 3.97 -3.97
C PRO A 43 13.34 3.91 -4.52
N PHE A 44 12.52 3.01 -3.98
CA PHE A 44 11.12 2.87 -4.40
C PHE A 44 10.27 4.07 -4.00
N MET A 45 10.52 4.67 -2.83
CA MET A 45 9.84 5.91 -2.42
C MET A 45 10.18 7.09 -3.33
N ILE A 46 11.44 7.23 -3.72
CA ILE A 46 11.85 8.29 -4.66
C ILE A 46 11.20 8.05 -6.02
N LEU A 47 11.33 6.84 -6.55
CA LEU A 47 10.76 6.49 -7.85
C LEU A 47 9.24 6.70 -7.89
N SER A 48 8.53 6.28 -6.85
CA SER A 48 7.09 6.48 -6.75
C SER A 48 6.71 7.95 -6.68
N ASN A 49 7.47 8.78 -5.94
CA ASN A 49 7.22 10.23 -5.87
C ASN A 49 7.37 10.88 -7.25
N ILE A 50 8.36 10.49 -8.04
CA ILE A 50 8.55 10.97 -9.41
C ILE A 50 7.37 10.53 -10.29
N LEU A 51 7.01 9.25 -10.27
CA LEU A 51 5.91 8.71 -11.05
C LEU A 51 4.54 9.30 -10.69
N LEU A 52 4.38 9.73 -9.44
CA LEU A 52 3.14 10.34 -8.93
C LEU A 52 3.12 11.86 -9.06
N SER A 53 4.20 12.49 -9.48
CA SER A 53 4.24 13.94 -9.69
C SER A 53 3.25 14.35 -10.78
N ASP A 54 2.63 15.53 -10.61
CA ASP A 54 1.62 16.03 -11.54
C ASP A 54 2.12 16.11 -12.99
N PRO A 55 3.35 16.59 -13.27
CA PRO A 55 3.85 16.64 -14.65
C PRO A 55 3.92 15.27 -15.33
N VAL A 56 4.34 14.23 -14.58
CA VAL A 56 4.41 12.86 -15.14
C VAL A 56 3.02 12.28 -15.34
N GLN A 57 2.12 12.50 -14.38
CA GLN A 57 0.74 12.06 -14.48
C GLN A 57 0.01 12.74 -15.65
N GLU A 58 0.18 14.03 -15.83
CA GLU A 58 -0.38 14.76 -16.97
C GLU A 58 0.20 14.25 -18.29
N TYR A 59 1.50 14.07 -18.39
CA TYR A 59 2.13 13.55 -19.61
C TYR A 59 1.58 12.17 -20.00
N ILE A 60 1.43 11.25 -19.03
CA ILE A 60 0.93 9.89 -19.28
C ILE A 60 -0.55 9.91 -19.69
N PHE A 61 -1.37 10.76 -19.05
CA PHE A 61 -2.83 10.71 -19.19
C PHE A 61 -3.42 11.78 -20.10
N ALA A 62 -2.64 12.77 -20.57
CA ALA A 62 -3.12 13.89 -21.38
C ALA A 62 -3.86 13.49 -22.67
N ARG A 63 -3.52 12.34 -23.23
CA ARG A 63 -4.12 11.85 -24.50
C ARG A 63 -5.23 10.82 -24.31
N MET A 64 -5.67 10.57 -23.07
CA MET A 64 -6.67 9.55 -22.77
C MET A 64 -8.04 10.16 -22.50
N SER A 65 -9.11 9.45 -22.91
CA SER A 65 -10.46 9.83 -22.52
C SER A 65 -10.61 9.73 -20.99
N PRO A 66 -11.45 10.59 -20.34
CA PRO A 66 -11.58 10.65 -18.89
C PRO A 66 -11.87 9.31 -18.22
N LEU A 67 -12.72 8.49 -18.83
CA LEU A 67 -13.08 7.16 -18.30
C LEU A 67 -11.90 6.17 -18.35
N ARG A 68 -11.15 6.15 -19.47
CA ARG A 68 -9.95 5.31 -19.61
C ARG A 68 -8.85 5.78 -18.64
N ALA A 69 -8.64 7.09 -18.56
CA ALA A 69 -7.68 7.67 -17.63
C ALA A 69 -7.97 7.28 -16.17
N LYS A 70 -9.24 7.30 -15.75
CA LYS A 70 -9.64 6.86 -14.42
C LYS A 70 -9.28 5.39 -14.17
N LYS A 71 -9.66 4.48 -15.08
CA LYS A 71 -9.37 3.03 -14.95
C LYS A 71 -7.86 2.77 -14.87
N ILE A 72 -7.08 3.40 -15.73
CA ILE A 72 -5.63 3.22 -15.77
C ILE A 72 -4.96 3.80 -14.53
N ARG A 73 -5.42 4.94 -14.00
CA ARG A 73 -4.91 5.50 -12.73
C ARG A 73 -5.18 4.57 -11.55
N ILE A 74 -6.36 3.97 -11.48
CA ILE A 74 -6.68 2.97 -10.44
C ILE A 74 -5.78 1.75 -10.60
N LEU A 75 -5.64 1.21 -11.80
CA LEU A 75 -4.76 0.08 -12.07
C LEU A 75 -3.31 0.40 -11.71
N PHE A 76 -2.84 1.59 -12.07
CA PHE A 76 -1.51 2.06 -11.72
C PHE A 76 -1.33 2.18 -10.19
N ALA A 77 -2.34 2.68 -9.47
CA ALA A 77 -2.34 2.73 -8.01
C ALA A 77 -2.25 1.32 -7.39
N VAL A 78 -3.00 0.37 -7.94
CA VAL A 78 -2.95 -1.03 -7.50
C VAL A 78 -1.56 -1.62 -7.75
N LEU A 79 -1.04 -1.52 -8.96
CA LEU A 79 0.27 -2.07 -9.31
C LEU A 79 1.40 -1.43 -8.48
N ALA A 80 1.39 -0.10 -8.35
CA ALA A 80 2.39 0.60 -7.56
C ALA A 80 2.29 0.23 -6.07
N GLY A 81 1.08 0.15 -5.51
CA GLY A 81 0.86 -0.24 -4.13
C GLY A 81 1.30 -1.67 -3.83
N LEU A 82 1.02 -2.61 -4.74
CA LEU A 82 1.45 -4.00 -4.60
C LEU A 82 2.96 -4.18 -4.80
N THR A 83 3.57 -3.43 -5.71
CA THR A 83 5.00 -3.56 -6.03
C THR A 83 5.89 -2.85 -5.01
N PHE A 84 5.56 -1.59 -4.70
CA PHE A 84 6.37 -0.77 -3.81
C PHE A 84 5.95 -0.91 -2.34
N GLY A 85 4.72 -1.38 -2.10
CA GLY A 85 4.21 -1.64 -0.76
C GLY A 85 3.92 -0.37 0.06
N LEU A 86 4.01 -0.52 1.37
CA LEU A 86 3.87 0.56 2.36
C LEU A 86 4.98 1.62 2.19
N PRO A 87 4.70 2.94 2.23
CA PRO A 87 3.39 3.59 2.39
C PRO A 87 2.78 4.06 1.06
N ILE A 88 3.27 3.57 -0.08
CA ILE A 88 2.99 4.11 -1.41
C ILE A 88 1.53 3.91 -1.83
N GLY A 89 0.97 2.72 -1.55
CA GLY A 89 -0.44 2.45 -1.81
C GLY A 89 -1.38 3.43 -1.12
N ALA A 90 -1.10 3.74 0.15
CA ALA A 90 -1.88 4.71 0.91
C ALA A 90 -1.77 6.14 0.35
N LYS A 91 -0.56 6.55 -0.05
CA LYS A 91 -0.32 7.85 -0.68
C LYS A 91 -1.11 7.98 -1.98
N MET A 92 -1.06 6.97 -2.84
CA MET A 92 -1.78 6.98 -4.11
C MET A 92 -3.30 7.04 -3.92
N ALA A 93 -3.84 6.23 -3.02
CA ALA A 93 -5.27 6.25 -2.71
C ALA A 93 -5.71 7.65 -2.23
N LYS A 94 -4.92 8.28 -1.35
CA LYS A 94 -5.14 9.65 -0.88
C LYS A 94 -5.11 10.67 -2.02
N ASP A 95 -4.07 10.64 -2.85
CA ASP A 95 -3.88 11.61 -3.94
C ASP A 95 -5.01 11.50 -4.97
N LEU A 96 -5.41 10.29 -5.35
CA LEU A 96 -6.54 10.05 -6.25
C LEU A 96 -7.87 10.55 -5.65
N TYR A 97 -8.08 10.34 -4.36
CA TYR A 97 -9.28 10.82 -3.66
C TYR A 97 -9.31 12.34 -3.57
N GLN A 98 -8.21 12.98 -3.18
CA GLN A 98 -8.12 14.45 -3.08
C GLN A 98 -8.32 15.17 -4.42
N LYS A 99 -7.91 14.52 -5.53
CA LYS A 99 -8.13 15.02 -6.89
C LYS A 99 -9.54 14.70 -7.43
N ASN A 100 -10.44 14.15 -6.63
CA ASN A 100 -11.78 13.71 -7.02
C ASN A 100 -11.81 12.72 -8.20
N LEU A 101 -10.75 11.93 -8.35
CA LEU A 101 -10.63 10.92 -9.40
C LEU A 101 -11.26 9.59 -9.01
N ILE A 102 -11.40 9.36 -7.71
CA ILE A 102 -12.06 8.18 -7.13
C ILE A 102 -13.01 8.61 -6.02
N ASP A 103 -14.02 7.79 -5.74
CA ASP A 103 -14.92 8.01 -4.61
C ASP A 103 -14.33 7.48 -3.29
N ALA A 104 -14.94 7.83 -2.15
CA ALA A 104 -14.47 7.43 -0.82
C ALA A 104 -14.41 5.90 -0.65
N ARG A 105 -15.34 5.17 -1.28
CA ARG A 105 -15.40 3.71 -1.21
C ARG A 105 -14.26 3.06 -2.01
N GLU A 106 -13.98 3.59 -3.20
CA GLU A 106 -12.82 3.17 -4.00
C GLU A 106 -11.50 3.48 -3.28
N GLY A 107 -11.39 4.67 -2.68
CA GLY A 107 -10.22 5.08 -1.91
C GLY A 107 -9.97 4.16 -0.71
N GLN A 108 -11.01 3.82 0.04
CA GLN A 108 -10.89 2.90 1.17
C GLN A 108 -10.52 1.48 0.73
N LEU A 109 -11.05 1.03 -0.39
CA LEU A 109 -10.69 -0.27 -0.95
C LEU A 109 -9.22 -0.32 -1.37
N LEU A 110 -8.73 0.71 -2.05
CA LEU A 110 -7.31 0.82 -2.38
C LEU A 110 -6.43 0.84 -1.12
N LEU A 111 -6.82 1.59 -0.09
CA LEU A 111 -6.10 1.60 1.20
C LEU A 111 -6.00 0.21 1.82
N ASN A 112 -7.07 -0.56 1.80
CA ASN A 112 -7.12 -1.87 2.42
C ASN A 112 -6.36 -2.95 1.64
N HIS A 113 -6.28 -2.82 0.32
CA HIS A 113 -5.75 -3.89 -0.54
C HIS A 113 -4.45 -3.56 -1.27
N CYS A 114 -4.09 -2.28 -1.38
CA CYS A 114 -2.86 -1.85 -2.06
C CYS A 114 -1.77 -1.36 -1.09
N ASN A 115 -2.02 -1.41 0.22
CA ASN A 115 -1.08 -0.94 1.23
C ASN A 115 -0.45 -2.12 1.98
N LEU A 116 0.13 -3.04 1.23
CA LEU A 116 0.75 -4.27 1.72
C LEU A 116 2.27 -4.12 1.88
N ILE A 117 2.89 -5.11 2.47
CA ILE A 117 4.35 -5.22 2.53
C ILE A 117 4.87 -5.49 1.11
N GLY A 118 5.88 -4.75 0.67
CA GLY A 118 6.43 -4.91 -0.68
C GLY A 118 7.13 -6.26 -0.90
N PRO A 119 7.13 -6.80 -2.15
CA PRO A 119 7.75 -8.08 -2.49
C PRO A 119 9.24 -8.13 -2.16
N SER A 120 9.95 -7.02 -2.38
CA SER A 120 11.38 -6.91 -2.05
C SER A 120 11.66 -7.12 -0.58
N PHE A 121 10.80 -6.57 0.31
CA PHE A 121 10.93 -6.77 1.74
C PHE A 121 10.63 -8.22 2.14
N VAL A 122 9.58 -8.82 1.59
CA VAL A 122 9.25 -10.22 1.85
C VAL A 122 10.40 -11.13 1.43
N GLY A 123 10.95 -10.94 0.23
CA GLY A 123 12.03 -11.77 -0.29
C GLY A 123 13.35 -11.58 0.44
N SER A 124 13.83 -10.34 0.49
CA SER A 124 15.17 -10.06 1.00
C SER A 124 15.27 -10.13 2.53
N TYR A 125 14.28 -9.57 3.22
CA TYR A 125 14.35 -9.50 4.67
C TYR A 125 13.66 -10.69 5.35
N VAL A 126 12.42 -10.99 5.03
CA VAL A 126 11.66 -12.03 5.73
C VAL A 126 12.16 -13.41 5.36
N LEU A 127 12.16 -13.75 4.08
CA LEU A 127 12.46 -15.11 3.63
C LEU A 127 13.95 -15.42 3.67
N THR A 128 14.78 -14.54 3.12
CA THR A 128 16.24 -14.81 3.05
C THR A 128 16.90 -14.58 4.39
N LYS A 129 16.68 -13.40 5.03
CA LYS A 129 17.49 -13.03 6.20
C LYS A 129 16.94 -13.55 7.52
N LYS A 130 15.61 -13.71 7.66
CA LYS A 130 14.98 -14.13 8.92
C LYS A 130 14.64 -15.61 8.97
N LEU A 131 14.13 -16.15 7.86
CA LEU A 131 13.65 -17.53 7.81
C LEU A 131 14.61 -18.49 7.11
N ASP A 132 15.56 -17.98 6.34
CA ASP A 132 16.50 -18.77 5.52
C ASP A 132 15.78 -19.72 4.54
N LEU A 133 14.67 -19.25 3.97
CA LEU A 133 13.79 -20.00 3.07
C LEU A 133 13.54 -19.22 1.76
N PRO A 134 14.58 -18.85 0.98
CA PRO A 134 14.43 -18.06 -0.23
C PRO A 134 13.57 -18.75 -1.29
N ASP A 135 13.56 -20.09 -1.33
CA ASP A 135 12.80 -20.88 -2.30
C ASP A 135 11.28 -20.73 -2.17
N LEU A 136 10.80 -20.31 -1.00
CA LEU A 136 9.37 -20.09 -0.76
C LEU A 136 8.87 -18.72 -1.23
N PHE A 137 9.70 -17.92 -1.89
CA PHE A 137 9.35 -16.55 -2.32
C PHE A 137 8.09 -16.52 -3.17
N GLY A 138 7.99 -17.34 -4.20
CA GLY A 138 6.84 -17.38 -5.09
C GLY A 138 5.53 -17.76 -4.39
N ILE A 139 5.57 -18.79 -3.55
CA ILE A 139 4.40 -19.25 -2.78
C ILE A 139 3.99 -18.19 -1.76
N SER A 140 4.94 -17.57 -1.07
CA SER A 140 4.66 -16.51 -0.09
C SER A 140 4.01 -15.29 -0.74
N LEU A 141 4.48 -14.87 -1.92
CA LEU A 141 3.85 -13.78 -2.67
C LEU A 141 2.44 -14.16 -3.13
N LEU A 142 2.26 -15.37 -3.63
CA LEU A 142 0.94 -15.83 -4.07
C LEU A 142 -0.05 -15.82 -2.90
N LEU A 143 0.31 -16.38 -1.75
CA LEU A 143 -0.54 -16.40 -0.57
C LEU A 143 -0.86 -14.98 -0.03
N LEU A 144 0.14 -14.08 -0.09
CA LEU A 144 -0.02 -12.72 0.42
C LEU A 144 -0.86 -11.85 -0.52
N TYR A 145 -0.62 -11.90 -1.83
CA TYR A 145 -1.22 -10.97 -2.78
C TYR A 145 -2.50 -11.47 -3.44
N LEU A 146 -2.65 -12.79 -3.64
CA LEU A 146 -3.80 -13.36 -4.35
C LEU A 146 -5.14 -12.97 -3.74
N PRO A 147 -5.37 -13.04 -2.41
CA PRO A 147 -6.66 -12.65 -1.82
C PRO A 147 -6.99 -11.17 -2.08
N HIS A 148 -5.99 -10.29 -2.01
CA HIS A 148 -6.17 -8.85 -2.22
C HIS A 148 -6.48 -8.53 -3.68
N ILE A 149 -5.79 -9.18 -4.62
CA ILE A 149 -6.04 -9.04 -6.07
C ILE A 149 -7.45 -9.54 -6.40
N LEU A 150 -7.86 -10.69 -5.89
CA LEU A 150 -9.21 -11.23 -6.10
C LEU A 150 -10.30 -10.29 -5.57
N CYS A 151 -10.13 -9.72 -4.37
CA CYS A 151 -11.06 -8.74 -3.83
C CYS A 151 -11.18 -7.50 -4.72
N LEU A 152 -10.04 -6.97 -5.20
CA LEU A 152 -10.03 -5.81 -6.10
C LEU A 152 -10.73 -6.12 -7.42
N VAL A 153 -10.43 -7.25 -8.05
CA VAL A 153 -11.06 -7.66 -9.30
C VAL A 153 -12.57 -7.82 -9.13
N CYS A 154 -13.01 -8.52 -8.08
CA CYS A 154 -14.44 -8.70 -7.80
C CYS A 154 -15.17 -7.38 -7.57
N PHE A 155 -14.54 -6.43 -6.87
CA PHE A 155 -15.15 -5.14 -6.61
C PHE A 155 -15.33 -4.31 -7.87
N PHE A 156 -14.27 -4.18 -8.67
CA PHE A 156 -14.31 -3.37 -9.87
C PHE A 156 -15.19 -4.00 -10.95
N SER A 157 -15.23 -5.32 -11.06
CA SER A 157 -16.14 -6.04 -11.97
C SER A 157 -17.62 -5.77 -11.62
N LYS A 158 -17.99 -5.85 -10.33
CA LYS A 158 -19.37 -5.53 -9.90
C LYS A 158 -19.75 -4.07 -10.19
N LYS A 159 -18.81 -3.14 -10.03
CA LYS A 159 -19.09 -1.71 -10.26
C LYS A 159 -19.34 -1.42 -11.75
N GLU A 160 -18.62 -2.07 -12.66
CA GLU A 160 -18.86 -1.94 -14.11
C GLU A 160 -20.25 -2.45 -14.48
N ALA A 161 -20.64 -3.63 -14.03
CA ALA A 161 -21.96 -4.22 -14.29
C ALA A 161 -23.11 -3.29 -13.82
N THR A 162 -22.97 -2.68 -12.64
CA THR A 162 -23.98 -1.75 -12.12
C THR A 162 -24.06 -0.44 -12.92
N THR A 163 -22.95 0.03 -13.46
CA THR A 163 -22.87 1.25 -14.27
C THR A 163 -23.49 1.03 -15.65
N GLU A 164 -23.23 -0.10 -16.28
CA GLU A 164 -23.83 -0.47 -17.57
C GLU A 164 -25.34 -0.64 -17.45
N GLN A 165 -25.82 -1.26 -16.38
CA GLN A 165 -27.24 -1.43 -16.12
C GLN A 165 -27.97 -0.11 -15.92
N LYS A 166 -27.36 0.88 -15.27
CA LYS A 166 -27.91 2.24 -15.14
C LYS A 166 -27.99 2.97 -16.48
N ILE A 167 -27.00 2.87 -17.33
CA ILE A 167 -26.98 3.50 -18.66
C ILE A 167 -28.08 2.91 -19.54
N HIS A 168 -28.28 1.59 -19.48
CA HIS A 168 -29.31 0.90 -20.25
C HIS A 168 -30.73 1.33 -19.84
N ILE A 169 -30.99 1.53 -18.54
CA ILE A 169 -32.29 1.98 -18.04
C ILE A 169 -32.57 3.44 -18.43
N THR A 170 -31.56 4.31 -18.44
CA THR A 170 -31.73 5.73 -18.82
C THR A 170 -31.88 5.95 -20.34
N SER A 171 -31.53 4.97 -21.15
CA SER A 171 -31.65 5.00 -22.62
C SER A 171 -33.06 4.61 -23.14
N TYR A 172 -33.93 4.07 -22.29
CA TYR A 172 -35.28 3.63 -22.64
C TYR A 172 -36.40 4.44 -21.96
N GLY A 173 -36.08 5.47 -21.22
CA GLY A 173 -37.00 6.43 -20.61
C GLY A 173 -36.87 7.82 -21.21
#